data_92b76a289fcec67438ce07bc1544b399
#
_entry.id   92b76a289fcec67438ce07bc1544b399
#
_cell.length_a   1.000
_cell.length_b   1.000
_cell.length_c   1.000
_cell.angle_alpha   90.00
_cell.angle_beta   90.00
_cell.angle_gamma   90.00
#
_symmetry.space_group_name_H-M   'P 1'
#
loop_
_entity.id
_entity.type
_entity.pdbx_description
1 polymer ?
#
loop_
_entity_poly.entity_id
_entity_poly.type
_entity_poly.pdbx_seq_one_letter_code
_entity_poly.pdbx_strand_id
1 'polypeptide(L)'
;RQEVGGPIWFCLQNPLSFSFPGSPQLSEKYGPLYTLQLGPRRIVVLCGYKAIKEALVDLGNKFRDRGQQASFDWIFQGHGVAFSNGEKPIHLRRFSITTLRNFGVGKRSIEERILEEAHFLLEALRGTKGAPFDPTYFLSRSVSNVISSIAFGSRFDYEDQEFLSLLTAVNEIFRFSSSAQGQLLDIFFEIVQRIPGSQQMAFKRFCELKEFVAKKAKAHQETLDPNSPRDFIDCFLVKMQQEENNPDSFFSMEELVATTLNIFFGGTETVSTTLRYGFLMLLKYPEVEEKIHKEIDHVIGVNRTPSMEDRLQMPYTEAVIHEMQRFGDILPLALPRRVTQDVQLRGYTIPKGTEVFPMLGTAMRDPKHFARPAEFDPQHFLDEKEQFKRNEAFIPFSTGKRYCFGEHLARAELFLFLTSILQHFCFNSAMLPEDIDLSPMLVGFGTIPQAYEFSVIPR
;
A
#
# COMPACT_ATOMS: atom_id res chain seq x y z
N ARG A 1 29.58 16.75 -20.14
CA ARG A 1 28.27 16.19 -19.69
C ARG A 1 28.58 14.91 -18.94
N GLN A 2 28.52 14.95 -17.60
CA GLN A 2 28.67 13.74 -16.81
C GLN A 2 27.35 12.98 -16.86
N GLU A 3 27.35 11.78 -17.47
CA GLU A 3 26.26 10.81 -17.29
C GLU A 3 26.29 10.29 -15.86
N VAL A 4 25.10 10.00 -15.30
CA VAL A 4 24.96 9.36 -13.99
C VAL A 4 25.84 8.10 -14.01
N GLY A 5 26.84 8.01 -13.15
CA GLY A 5 27.94 7.03 -13.10
C GLY A 5 27.74 5.76 -13.93
N GLY A 6 28.80 5.21 -14.47
CA GLY A 6 28.72 4.05 -15.38
C GLY A 6 27.81 2.96 -14.87
N PRO A 7 27.11 2.19 -15.74
CA PRO A 7 26.09 1.24 -15.34
C PRO A 7 26.69 0.17 -14.43
N ILE A 8 26.10 0.01 -13.24
CA ILE A 8 26.42 -1.11 -12.35
C ILE A 8 25.70 -2.32 -12.95
N TRP A 9 26.46 -3.26 -13.50
CA TRP A 9 25.90 -4.49 -14.02
C TRP A 9 25.50 -5.40 -12.85
N PHE A 10 24.21 -5.53 -12.62
CA PHE A 10 23.69 -6.56 -11.73
C PHE A 10 23.62 -7.88 -12.51
N CYS A 11 24.71 -8.62 -12.57
CA CYS A 11 24.67 -10.03 -12.92
C CYS A 11 24.00 -10.81 -11.79
N LEU A 12 23.08 -11.70 -12.15
CA LEU A 12 22.44 -12.71 -11.29
C LEU A 12 23.50 -13.70 -10.71
N GLN A 13 24.49 -13.20 -9.96
CA GLN A 13 25.54 -14.04 -9.39
C GLN A 13 25.06 -14.85 -8.18
N ASN A 14 23.89 -14.53 -7.62
CA ASN A 14 23.28 -15.37 -6.59
C ASN A 14 21.76 -15.13 -6.52
N PRO A 15 20.92 -16.03 -7.04
CA PRO A 15 19.48 -15.88 -7.03
C PRO A 15 18.85 -15.90 -5.62
N LEU A 16 19.64 -16.29 -4.60
CA LEU A 16 19.23 -16.32 -3.19
C LEU A 16 19.63 -15.06 -2.39
N SER A 17 20.49 -14.20 -2.95
CA SER A 17 20.82 -12.90 -2.39
C SER A 17 20.52 -11.81 -3.43
N PHE A 18 19.26 -11.60 -3.74
CA PHE A 18 18.81 -10.41 -4.44
C PHE A 18 19.06 -9.22 -3.51
N SER A 19 20.31 -8.70 -3.53
CA SER A 19 20.61 -7.44 -2.85
C SER A 19 19.73 -6.39 -3.51
N PHE A 20 18.69 -6.03 -2.79
CA PHE A 20 17.66 -5.11 -3.23
C PHE A 20 18.29 -3.83 -3.81
N PRO A 21 17.80 -3.26 -4.91
CA PRO A 21 18.37 -2.08 -5.58
C PRO A 21 18.67 -0.89 -4.66
N GLY A 22 18.03 -0.82 -3.49
CA GLY A 22 18.22 0.21 -2.46
C GLY A 22 19.03 -0.26 -1.27
N SER A 23 19.89 -1.27 -1.41
CA SER A 23 20.73 -1.68 -0.29
C SER A 23 21.58 -0.50 0.20
N PRO A 24 21.74 -0.30 1.52
CA PRO A 24 22.57 0.76 2.09
C PRO A 24 23.97 0.78 1.48
N GLN A 25 24.56 -0.41 1.23
CA GLN A 25 25.88 -0.57 0.65
C GLN A 25 26.03 0.07 -0.74
N LEU A 26 24.98 0.01 -1.59
CA LEU A 26 25.03 0.65 -2.91
C LEU A 26 24.97 2.18 -2.79
N SER A 27 24.09 2.69 -1.92
CA SER A 27 23.99 4.13 -1.71
C SER A 27 25.21 4.73 -1.00
N GLU A 28 25.85 3.99 -0.11
CA GLU A 28 27.13 4.39 0.51
C GLU A 28 28.26 4.44 -0.52
N LYS A 29 28.33 3.46 -1.42
CA LYS A 29 29.39 3.36 -2.43
C LYS A 29 29.21 4.35 -3.59
N TYR A 30 27.98 4.54 -4.08
CA TYR A 30 27.70 5.29 -5.31
C TYR A 30 26.94 6.61 -5.08
N GLY A 31 26.58 6.89 -3.82
CA GLY A 31 25.82 8.08 -3.45
C GLY A 31 24.30 7.89 -3.61
N PRO A 32 23.54 8.98 -3.40
CA PRO A 32 22.07 8.94 -3.37
C PRO A 32 21.42 8.88 -4.76
N LEU A 33 22.22 8.91 -5.82
CA LEU A 33 21.77 8.86 -7.22
C LEU A 33 22.73 7.99 -8.02
N TYR A 34 22.25 6.87 -8.54
CA TYR A 34 23.06 5.96 -9.35
C TYR A 34 22.21 5.22 -10.39
N THR A 35 22.88 4.63 -11.39
CA THR A 35 22.24 3.85 -12.44
C THR A 35 22.43 2.36 -12.20
N LEU A 36 21.37 1.58 -12.33
CA LEU A 36 21.42 0.12 -12.38
C LEU A 36 21.05 -0.39 -13.76
N GLN A 37 21.71 -1.45 -14.18
CA GLN A 37 21.35 -2.23 -15.35
C GLN A 37 20.69 -3.54 -14.89
N LEU A 38 19.37 -3.66 -15.03
CA LEU A 38 18.60 -4.86 -14.71
C LEU A 38 18.24 -5.59 -16.01
N GLY A 39 19.09 -6.52 -16.42
CA GLY A 39 18.91 -7.14 -17.74
C GLY A 39 18.90 -6.09 -18.86
N PRO A 40 17.84 -6.03 -19.69
CA PRO A 40 17.72 -5.03 -20.75
C PRO A 40 17.34 -3.63 -20.25
N ARG A 41 16.91 -3.49 -18.99
CA ARG A 41 16.39 -2.24 -18.43
C ARG A 41 17.48 -1.44 -17.74
N ARG A 42 17.61 -0.18 -18.13
CA ARG A 42 18.47 0.80 -17.46
C ARG A 42 17.61 1.71 -16.60
N ILE A 43 17.83 1.71 -15.30
CA ILE A 43 17.07 2.48 -14.33
C ILE A 43 17.97 3.42 -13.52
N VAL A 44 17.43 4.55 -13.11
CA VAL A 44 18.06 5.45 -12.14
C VAL A 44 17.44 5.21 -10.78
N VAL A 45 18.24 5.05 -9.76
CA VAL A 45 17.82 4.82 -8.38
C VAL A 45 18.02 6.10 -7.58
N LEU A 46 16.99 6.50 -6.82
CA LEU A 46 17.03 7.60 -5.86
C LEU A 46 16.97 7.04 -4.44
N CYS A 47 18.00 7.36 -3.64
CA CYS A 47 18.13 6.94 -2.24
C CYS A 47 18.16 8.13 -1.29
N GLY A 48 17.49 7.96 -0.14
CA GLY A 48 17.42 8.95 0.92
C GLY A 48 16.40 10.07 0.66
N TYR A 49 15.90 10.64 1.75
CA TYR A 49 14.80 11.62 1.72
C TYR A 49 15.07 12.80 0.79
N LYS A 50 16.28 13.41 0.90
CA LYS A 50 16.60 14.61 0.13
C LYS A 50 16.59 14.40 -1.38
N ALA A 51 17.08 13.24 -1.88
CA ALA A 51 17.08 12.95 -3.32
C ALA A 51 15.67 12.67 -3.83
N ILE A 52 14.88 11.93 -3.04
CA ILE A 52 13.48 11.61 -3.36
C ILE A 52 12.64 12.89 -3.38
N LYS A 53 12.76 13.77 -2.38
CA LYS A 53 12.03 15.03 -2.30
C LYS A 53 12.37 15.94 -3.47
N GLU A 54 13.64 16.14 -3.77
CA GLU A 54 14.10 16.96 -4.90
C GLU A 54 13.49 16.49 -6.23
N ALA A 55 13.49 15.18 -6.49
CA ALA A 55 12.93 14.62 -7.71
C ALA A 55 11.39 14.67 -7.74
N LEU A 56 10.73 14.16 -6.68
CA LEU A 56 9.28 13.94 -6.70
C LEU A 56 8.44 15.16 -6.29
N VAL A 57 9.01 16.10 -5.51
CA VAL A 57 8.34 17.32 -5.06
C VAL A 57 8.82 18.52 -5.87
N ASP A 58 10.12 18.84 -5.76
CA ASP A 58 10.65 20.08 -6.33
C ASP A 58 10.65 20.04 -7.88
N LEU A 59 10.95 18.88 -8.47
CA LEU A 59 10.90 18.61 -9.90
C LEU A 59 9.70 17.74 -10.31
N GLY A 60 8.68 17.65 -9.47
CA GLY A 60 7.59 16.68 -9.55
C GLY A 60 6.85 16.57 -10.88
N ASN A 61 6.76 17.66 -11.67
CA ASN A 61 6.16 17.62 -13.01
C ASN A 61 7.00 16.81 -14.00
N LYS A 62 8.34 16.77 -13.81
CA LYS A 62 9.27 16.03 -14.67
C LYS A 62 9.31 14.55 -14.34
N PHE A 63 8.89 14.14 -13.13
CA PHE A 63 8.86 12.76 -12.64
C PHE A 63 7.43 12.23 -12.43
N ARG A 64 6.43 12.82 -13.11
CA ARG A 64 5.02 12.51 -12.88
C ARG A 64 4.57 11.19 -13.52
N ASP A 65 5.18 10.75 -14.60
CA ASP A 65 4.78 9.54 -15.31
C ASP A 65 5.25 8.29 -14.57
N ARG A 66 4.53 7.17 -14.76
CA ARG A 66 4.89 5.85 -14.27
C ARG A 66 5.95 5.23 -15.16
N GLY A 67 6.95 4.62 -14.55
CA GLY A 67 7.86 3.70 -15.22
C GLY A 67 7.18 2.37 -15.51
N GLN A 68 7.88 1.50 -16.17
CA GLN A 68 7.38 0.20 -16.54
C GLN A 68 7.25 -0.71 -15.32
N GLN A 69 6.08 -1.34 -15.21
CA GLN A 69 5.78 -2.43 -14.28
C GLN A 69 5.09 -3.52 -15.12
N ALA A 70 5.89 -4.35 -15.78
CA ALA A 70 5.45 -5.14 -16.93
C ALA A 70 4.22 -6.02 -16.67
N SER A 71 4.12 -6.64 -15.48
CA SER A 71 2.96 -7.42 -15.07
C SER A 71 1.68 -6.57 -14.97
N PHE A 72 1.78 -5.38 -14.37
CA PHE A 72 0.64 -4.46 -14.25
C PHE A 72 0.34 -3.75 -15.58
N ASP A 73 1.35 -3.44 -16.38
CA ASP A 73 1.16 -2.83 -17.72
C ASP A 73 0.41 -3.79 -18.66
N TRP A 74 0.68 -5.09 -18.57
CA TRP A 74 -0.04 -6.11 -19.32
C TRP A 74 -1.53 -6.16 -18.96
N ILE A 75 -1.85 -5.98 -17.67
CA ILE A 75 -3.22 -6.07 -17.16
C ILE A 75 -4.01 -4.81 -17.43
N PHE A 76 -3.43 -3.67 -17.07
CA PHE A 76 -4.11 -2.38 -17.13
C PHE A 76 -4.02 -1.72 -18.50
N GLN A 77 -3.04 -2.08 -19.34
CA GLN A 77 -2.87 -1.57 -20.70
C GLN A 77 -2.93 -0.04 -20.80
N GLY A 78 -2.34 0.65 -19.80
CA GLY A 78 -2.36 2.10 -19.70
C GLY A 78 -3.67 2.71 -19.23
N HIS A 79 -4.61 1.91 -18.71
CA HIS A 79 -5.85 2.35 -18.10
C HIS A 79 -5.75 2.47 -16.58
N GLY A 80 -6.69 3.22 -16.00
CA GLY A 80 -6.84 3.43 -14.58
C GLY A 80 -5.94 4.50 -13.99
N VAL A 81 -6.21 4.85 -12.74
CA VAL A 81 -5.59 5.99 -12.05
C VAL A 81 -4.14 5.72 -11.62
N ALA A 82 -3.78 4.44 -11.36
CA ALA A 82 -2.49 4.09 -10.77
C ALA A 82 -1.35 3.97 -11.80
N PHE A 83 -1.62 3.36 -12.98
CA PHE A 83 -0.59 2.97 -13.95
C PHE A 83 -0.62 3.77 -15.25
N SER A 84 -1.65 4.57 -15.52
CA SER A 84 -1.72 5.41 -16.72
C SER A 84 -0.75 6.60 -16.68
N ASN A 85 -0.41 7.13 -17.85
CA ASN A 85 0.54 8.21 -18.08
C ASN A 85 -0.10 9.39 -18.84
N GLY A 86 0.61 10.53 -18.92
CA GLY A 86 0.17 11.74 -19.61
C GLY A 86 -0.84 12.56 -18.80
N GLU A 87 -1.88 13.07 -19.45
CA GLU A 87 -2.93 13.91 -18.84
C GLU A 87 -4.03 13.05 -18.16
N LYS A 88 -4.31 11.87 -18.68
CA LYS A 88 -5.34 10.95 -18.18
C LYS A 88 -5.32 10.77 -16.67
N PRO A 89 -4.19 10.38 -16.01
CA PRO A 89 -4.18 10.19 -14.58
C PRO A 89 -4.40 11.47 -13.76
N ILE A 90 -4.22 12.64 -14.33
CA ILE A 90 -4.50 13.91 -13.65
C ILE A 90 -6.02 14.04 -13.47
N HIS A 91 -6.78 13.78 -14.52
CA HIS A 91 -8.24 13.86 -14.53
C HIS A 91 -8.86 12.75 -13.67
N LEU A 92 -8.45 11.50 -13.89
CA LEU A 92 -8.95 10.35 -13.11
C LEU A 92 -8.63 10.48 -11.62
N ARG A 93 -7.41 10.95 -11.27
CA ARG A 93 -7.01 11.15 -9.89
C ARG A 93 -7.81 12.27 -9.20
N ARG A 94 -8.00 13.41 -9.88
CA ARG A 94 -8.80 14.53 -9.37
C ARG A 94 -10.24 14.07 -9.10
N PHE A 95 -10.83 13.37 -10.05
CA PHE A 95 -12.15 12.78 -9.91
C PHE A 95 -12.20 11.81 -8.72
N SER A 96 -11.29 10.82 -8.67
CA SER A 96 -11.27 9.81 -7.61
C SER A 96 -11.13 10.42 -6.23
N ILE A 97 -10.22 11.37 -6.03
CA ILE A 97 -10.03 12.06 -4.73
C ILE A 97 -11.32 12.80 -4.32
N THR A 98 -11.97 13.50 -5.27
CA THR A 98 -13.21 14.23 -4.98
C THR A 98 -14.34 13.26 -4.62
N THR A 99 -14.49 12.20 -5.37
CA THR A 99 -15.52 11.18 -5.15
C THR A 99 -15.31 10.47 -3.80
N LEU A 100 -14.08 10.03 -3.49
CA LEU A 100 -13.76 9.40 -2.20
C LEU A 100 -14.05 10.34 -1.02
N ARG A 101 -13.74 11.64 -1.15
CA ARG A 101 -14.10 12.64 -0.13
C ARG A 101 -15.61 12.80 0.03
N ASN A 102 -16.38 12.70 -1.04
CA ASN A 102 -17.85 12.75 -0.98
C ASN A 102 -18.42 11.53 -0.24
N PHE A 103 -17.80 10.36 -0.38
CA PHE A 103 -18.13 9.15 0.39
C PHE A 103 -17.50 9.11 1.79
N GLY A 104 -16.94 10.21 2.24
CA GLY A 104 -16.55 10.38 3.64
C GLY A 104 -15.07 10.17 3.94
N VAL A 105 -14.24 9.84 2.96
CA VAL A 105 -12.79 9.73 3.21
C VAL A 105 -12.25 11.06 3.73
N GLY A 106 -11.64 11.02 4.93
CA GLY A 106 -11.20 12.22 5.66
C GLY A 106 -12.31 13.00 6.37
N LYS A 107 -13.49 12.39 6.57
CA LYS A 107 -14.63 12.93 7.32
C LYS A 107 -15.13 11.86 8.32
N ARG A 108 -15.99 12.27 9.25
CA ARG A 108 -16.59 11.38 10.27
C ARG A 108 -17.34 10.17 9.67
N SER A 109 -17.98 10.33 8.52
CA SER A 109 -18.77 9.25 7.90
C SER A 109 -17.95 8.04 7.45
N ILE A 110 -16.61 8.17 7.25
CA ILE A 110 -15.76 7.01 6.98
C ILE A 110 -15.47 6.21 8.25
N GLU A 111 -15.45 6.87 9.41
CA GLU A 111 -15.27 6.20 10.69
C GLU A 111 -16.39 5.20 10.96
N GLU A 112 -17.65 5.58 10.66
CA GLU A 112 -18.81 4.71 10.83
C GLU A 112 -18.67 3.41 10.02
N ARG A 113 -18.20 3.50 8.78
CA ARG A 113 -17.95 2.31 7.92
C ARG A 113 -16.81 1.44 8.47
N ILE A 114 -15.73 2.07 8.93
CA ILE A 114 -14.58 1.32 9.51
C ILE A 114 -15.00 0.67 10.82
N LEU A 115 -15.76 1.36 11.68
CA LEU A 115 -16.21 0.83 12.97
C LEU A 115 -17.28 -0.27 12.80
N GLU A 116 -18.13 -0.19 11.78
CA GLU A 116 -19.02 -1.28 11.41
C GLU A 116 -18.22 -2.55 11.08
N GLU A 117 -17.21 -2.46 10.22
CA GLU A 117 -16.36 -3.59 9.90
C GLU A 117 -15.47 -4.04 11.08
N ALA A 118 -15.03 -3.11 11.94
CA ALA A 118 -14.33 -3.45 13.17
C ALA A 118 -15.24 -4.30 14.09
N HIS A 119 -16.51 -3.99 14.18
CA HIS A 119 -17.49 -4.79 14.93
C HIS A 119 -17.56 -6.23 14.40
N PHE A 120 -17.73 -6.42 13.09
CA PHE A 120 -17.75 -7.76 12.48
C PHE A 120 -16.43 -8.52 12.69
N LEU A 121 -15.30 -7.81 12.60
CA LEU A 121 -13.98 -8.39 12.88
C LEU A 121 -13.88 -8.86 14.35
N LEU A 122 -14.32 -8.03 15.30
CA LEU A 122 -14.31 -8.40 16.73
C LEU A 122 -15.18 -9.64 16.99
N GLU A 123 -16.37 -9.75 16.37
CA GLU A 123 -17.22 -10.94 16.47
C GLU A 123 -16.51 -12.18 15.87
N ALA A 124 -15.88 -12.06 14.73
CA ALA A 124 -15.12 -13.14 14.12
C ALA A 124 -13.95 -13.58 15.01
N LEU A 125 -13.25 -12.63 15.64
CA LEU A 125 -12.16 -12.91 16.58
C LEU A 125 -12.67 -13.58 17.87
N ARG A 126 -13.82 -13.17 18.42
CA ARG A 126 -14.49 -13.87 19.54
C ARG A 126 -14.83 -15.31 19.17
N GLY A 127 -15.23 -15.53 17.90
CA GLY A 127 -15.55 -16.85 17.37
C GLY A 127 -14.38 -17.84 17.40
N THR A 128 -13.13 -17.38 17.45
CA THR A 128 -11.95 -18.25 17.57
C THR A 128 -11.84 -18.91 18.96
N LYS A 129 -12.51 -18.36 19.98
CA LYS A 129 -12.53 -18.88 21.37
C LYS A 129 -11.12 -19.10 21.96
N GLY A 130 -10.17 -18.25 21.59
CA GLY A 130 -8.78 -18.33 22.02
C GLY A 130 -7.95 -19.40 21.31
N ALA A 131 -8.48 -20.06 20.29
CA ALA A 131 -7.69 -20.95 19.43
C ALA A 131 -6.71 -20.13 18.56
N PRO A 132 -5.51 -20.64 18.28
CA PRO A 132 -4.57 -20.01 17.35
C PRO A 132 -5.18 -19.91 15.94
N PHE A 133 -4.91 -18.79 15.26
CA PHE A 133 -5.36 -18.55 13.89
C PHE A 133 -4.36 -17.67 13.10
N ASP A 134 -4.36 -17.80 11.78
CA ASP A 134 -3.67 -16.90 10.85
C ASP A 134 -4.52 -15.64 10.65
N PRO A 135 -4.01 -14.43 10.95
CA PRO A 135 -4.76 -13.18 10.83
C PRO A 135 -5.02 -12.73 9.38
N THR A 136 -4.38 -13.35 8.39
CA THR A 136 -4.37 -12.88 7.00
C THR A 136 -5.79 -12.63 6.48
N TYR A 137 -6.65 -13.63 6.53
CA TYR A 137 -8.00 -13.48 5.98
C TYR A 137 -8.94 -12.69 6.88
N PHE A 138 -8.76 -12.71 8.20
CA PHE A 138 -9.53 -11.86 9.12
C PHE A 138 -9.35 -10.39 8.79
N LEU A 139 -8.10 -9.95 8.63
CA LEU A 139 -7.78 -8.57 8.31
C LEU A 139 -8.13 -8.20 6.85
N SER A 140 -7.88 -9.11 5.90
CA SER A 140 -8.19 -8.86 4.50
C SER A 140 -9.70 -8.68 4.27
N ARG A 141 -10.56 -9.48 4.91
CA ARG A 141 -12.04 -9.36 4.83
C ARG A 141 -12.50 -7.99 5.31
N SER A 142 -12.05 -7.57 6.50
CA SER A 142 -12.49 -6.31 7.12
C SER A 142 -12.02 -5.10 6.33
N VAL A 143 -10.73 -5.02 6.00
CA VAL A 143 -10.16 -3.92 5.22
C VAL A 143 -10.78 -3.86 3.83
N SER A 144 -10.97 -5.01 3.17
CA SER A 144 -11.58 -5.06 1.84
C SER A 144 -13.05 -4.63 1.86
N ASN A 145 -13.80 -4.92 2.92
CA ASN A 145 -15.19 -4.49 3.04
C ASN A 145 -15.33 -2.98 3.21
N VAL A 146 -14.42 -2.32 3.92
CA VAL A 146 -14.41 -0.85 3.97
C VAL A 146 -14.31 -0.27 2.56
N ILE A 147 -13.34 -0.73 1.76
CA ILE A 147 -13.19 -0.23 0.39
C ILE A 147 -14.32 -0.69 -0.53
N SER A 148 -14.89 -1.89 -0.33
CA SER A 148 -16.05 -2.41 -1.07
C SER A 148 -17.29 -1.54 -0.85
N SER A 149 -17.53 -1.08 0.37
CA SER A 149 -18.63 -0.19 0.69
C SER A 149 -18.55 1.16 -0.04
N ILE A 150 -17.36 1.59 -0.39
CA ILE A 150 -17.10 2.82 -1.15
C ILE A 150 -17.16 2.56 -2.66
N ALA A 151 -16.54 1.45 -3.11
CA ALA A 151 -16.39 1.14 -4.52
C ALA A 151 -17.67 0.55 -5.14
N PHE A 152 -18.36 -0.33 -4.41
CA PHE A 152 -19.50 -1.13 -4.87
C PHE A 152 -20.80 -0.84 -4.10
N GLY A 153 -20.80 0.11 -3.13
CA GLY A 153 -21.96 0.53 -2.37
C GLY A 153 -22.41 -0.44 -1.27
N SER A 154 -21.76 -1.57 -1.09
CA SER A 154 -22.14 -2.58 -0.09
C SER A 154 -20.93 -3.35 0.43
N ARG A 155 -21.06 -3.87 1.64
CA ARG A 155 -20.16 -4.88 2.20
C ARG A 155 -20.52 -6.28 1.72
N PHE A 156 -19.59 -7.21 1.80
CA PHE A 156 -19.79 -8.65 1.57
C PHE A 156 -19.87 -9.39 2.90
N ASP A 157 -20.63 -10.49 2.90
CA ASP A 157 -20.55 -11.45 4.00
C ASP A 157 -19.17 -12.11 4.04
N TYR A 158 -18.69 -12.41 5.25
CA TYR A 158 -17.36 -13.04 5.43
C TYR A 158 -17.27 -14.46 4.89
N GLU A 159 -18.42 -15.13 4.70
CA GLU A 159 -18.50 -16.48 4.14
C GLU A 159 -18.92 -16.48 2.65
N ASP A 160 -19.08 -15.30 2.04
CA ASP A 160 -19.39 -15.18 0.60
C ASP A 160 -18.24 -15.74 -0.23
N GLN A 161 -18.51 -16.79 -1.00
CA GLN A 161 -17.49 -17.52 -1.78
C GLN A 161 -16.92 -16.68 -2.93
N GLU A 162 -17.73 -15.81 -3.55
CA GLU A 162 -17.23 -14.87 -4.57
C GLU A 162 -16.24 -13.88 -3.95
N PHE A 163 -16.57 -13.32 -2.78
CA PHE A 163 -15.70 -12.43 -2.04
C PHE A 163 -14.40 -13.09 -1.58
N LEU A 164 -14.48 -14.30 -1.02
CA LEU A 164 -13.30 -15.06 -0.60
C LEU A 164 -12.36 -15.38 -1.78
N SER A 165 -12.94 -15.70 -2.94
CA SER A 165 -12.17 -15.92 -4.18
C SER A 165 -11.44 -14.64 -4.61
N LEU A 166 -12.08 -13.47 -4.51
CA LEU A 166 -11.48 -12.18 -4.83
C LEU A 166 -10.31 -11.84 -3.89
N LEU A 167 -10.49 -12.04 -2.58
CA LEU A 167 -9.42 -11.81 -1.60
C LEU A 167 -8.23 -12.74 -1.83
N THR A 168 -8.52 -14.01 -2.12
CA THR A 168 -7.48 -14.98 -2.49
C THR A 168 -6.72 -14.51 -3.72
N ALA A 169 -7.42 -14.05 -4.76
CA ALA A 169 -6.80 -13.53 -5.98
C ALA A 169 -5.92 -12.30 -5.70
N VAL A 170 -6.40 -11.35 -4.90
CA VAL A 170 -5.63 -10.15 -4.50
C VAL A 170 -4.35 -10.54 -3.77
N ASN A 171 -4.45 -11.43 -2.78
CA ASN A 171 -3.30 -11.89 -2.01
C ASN A 171 -2.29 -12.67 -2.86
N GLU A 172 -2.75 -13.61 -3.70
CA GLU A 172 -1.89 -14.38 -4.61
C GLU A 172 -1.13 -13.48 -5.58
N ILE A 173 -1.80 -12.47 -6.14
CA ILE A 173 -1.19 -11.48 -7.04
C ILE A 173 -0.11 -10.67 -6.31
N PHE A 174 -0.41 -10.18 -5.10
CA PHE A 174 0.53 -9.41 -4.31
C PHE A 174 1.76 -10.25 -3.94
N ARG A 175 1.55 -11.50 -3.50
CA ARG A 175 2.63 -12.45 -3.21
C ARG A 175 3.47 -12.76 -4.45
N PHE A 176 2.82 -13.05 -5.58
CA PHE A 176 3.52 -13.32 -6.84
C PHE A 176 4.37 -12.12 -7.26
N SER A 177 3.80 -10.91 -7.30
CA SER A 177 4.53 -9.68 -7.68
C SER A 177 5.68 -9.34 -6.72
N SER A 178 5.60 -9.79 -5.47
CA SER A 178 6.65 -9.61 -4.46
C SER A 178 7.70 -10.73 -4.49
N SER A 179 7.47 -11.80 -5.23
CA SER A 179 8.40 -12.93 -5.35
C SER A 179 9.53 -12.67 -6.37
N ALA A 180 10.61 -13.46 -6.27
CA ALA A 180 11.69 -13.43 -7.27
C ALA A 180 11.17 -13.72 -8.70
N GLN A 181 10.19 -14.61 -8.85
CA GLN A 181 9.59 -14.93 -10.15
C GLN A 181 8.81 -13.74 -10.72
N GLY A 182 8.06 -13.00 -9.90
CA GLY A 182 7.37 -11.78 -10.31
C GLY A 182 8.35 -10.69 -10.74
N GLN A 183 9.45 -10.53 -10.02
CA GLN A 183 10.49 -9.57 -10.40
C GLN A 183 11.21 -9.96 -11.67
N LEU A 184 11.51 -11.25 -11.88
CA LEU A 184 12.06 -11.75 -13.15
C LEU A 184 11.10 -11.52 -14.31
N LEU A 185 9.79 -11.70 -14.09
CA LEU A 185 8.77 -11.36 -15.08
C LEU A 185 8.82 -9.87 -15.44
N ASP A 186 8.92 -8.99 -14.45
CA ASP A 186 8.97 -7.55 -14.70
C ASP A 186 10.26 -7.11 -15.43
N ILE A 187 11.38 -7.79 -15.21
CA ILE A 187 12.66 -7.49 -15.88
C ILE A 187 12.71 -8.07 -17.29
N PHE A 188 12.26 -9.31 -17.47
CA PHE A 188 12.37 -10.07 -18.72
C PHE A 188 11.00 -10.46 -19.27
N PHE A 189 10.05 -9.55 -19.28
CA PHE A 189 8.64 -9.82 -19.60
C PHE A 189 8.45 -10.56 -20.91
N GLU A 190 9.09 -10.13 -22.01
CA GLU A 190 8.96 -10.70 -23.33
C GLU A 190 9.35 -12.18 -23.43
N ILE A 191 10.20 -12.63 -22.51
CA ILE A 191 10.67 -14.02 -22.44
C ILE A 191 9.82 -14.79 -21.44
N VAL A 192 9.73 -14.30 -20.19
CA VAL A 192 9.14 -15.05 -19.07
C VAL A 192 7.64 -15.27 -19.27
N GLN A 193 6.90 -14.32 -19.88
CA GLN A 193 5.48 -14.48 -20.16
C GLN A 193 5.15 -15.71 -21.03
N ARG A 194 6.10 -16.17 -21.87
CA ARG A 194 5.96 -17.31 -22.80
C ARG A 194 6.32 -18.64 -22.16
N ILE A 195 6.97 -18.64 -21.03
CA ILE A 195 7.38 -19.85 -20.31
C ILE A 195 6.26 -20.27 -19.36
N PRO A 196 5.82 -21.54 -19.35
CA PRO A 196 4.84 -22.00 -18.38
C PRO A 196 5.33 -21.81 -16.95
N GLY A 197 4.47 -21.25 -16.07
CA GLY A 197 4.84 -20.99 -14.68
C GLY A 197 3.75 -20.30 -13.87
N SER A 198 4.10 -19.87 -12.65
CA SER A 198 3.18 -19.22 -11.70
C SER A 198 2.63 -17.89 -12.22
N GLN A 199 3.29 -17.21 -13.16
CA GLN A 199 2.79 -15.99 -13.79
C GLN A 199 1.46 -16.21 -14.53
N GLN A 200 1.24 -17.38 -15.10
CA GLN A 200 -0.03 -17.70 -15.79
C GLN A 200 -1.21 -17.72 -14.79
N MET A 201 -0.97 -18.24 -13.58
CA MET A 201 -1.97 -18.21 -12.52
C MET A 201 -2.23 -16.77 -12.05
N ALA A 202 -1.19 -15.98 -11.85
CA ALA A 202 -1.34 -14.56 -11.48
C ALA A 202 -2.12 -13.78 -12.54
N PHE A 203 -1.82 -13.97 -13.84
CA PHE A 203 -2.57 -13.35 -14.93
C PHE A 203 -4.03 -13.79 -14.95
N LYS A 204 -4.31 -15.09 -14.75
CA LYS A 204 -5.68 -15.59 -14.63
C LYS A 204 -6.42 -14.91 -13.48
N ARG A 205 -5.82 -14.83 -12.30
CA ARG A 205 -6.41 -14.15 -11.13
C ARG A 205 -6.72 -12.67 -11.40
N PHE A 206 -5.84 -11.99 -12.11
CA PHE A 206 -6.13 -10.60 -12.51
C PHE A 206 -7.31 -10.50 -13.49
N CYS A 207 -7.40 -11.41 -14.46
CA CYS A 207 -8.55 -11.44 -15.37
C CYS A 207 -9.86 -11.67 -14.60
N GLU A 208 -9.87 -12.58 -13.63
CA GLU A 208 -11.03 -12.84 -12.76
C GLU A 208 -11.45 -11.58 -11.98
N LEU A 209 -10.48 -10.85 -11.40
CA LEU A 209 -10.76 -9.58 -10.71
C LEU A 209 -11.32 -8.51 -11.66
N LYS A 210 -10.73 -8.38 -12.86
CA LYS A 210 -11.18 -7.42 -13.86
C LYS A 210 -12.59 -7.74 -14.36
N GLU A 211 -12.90 -9.03 -14.57
CA GLU A 211 -14.22 -9.49 -14.98
C GLU A 211 -15.27 -9.24 -13.88
N PHE A 212 -14.94 -9.49 -12.62
CA PHE A 212 -15.81 -9.19 -11.50
C PHE A 212 -16.17 -7.70 -11.46
N VAL A 213 -15.19 -6.80 -11.54
CA VAL A 213 -15.44 -5.35 -11.52
C VAL A 213 -16.26 -4.93 -12.74
N ALA A 214 -15.99 -5.49 -13.92
CA ALA A 214 -16.76 -5.22 -15.14
C ALA A 214 -18.24 -5.66 -15.00
N LYS A 215 -18.50 -6.83 -14.41
CA LYS A 215 -19.85 -7.34 -14.11
C LYS A 215 -20.58 -6.40 -13.14
N LYS A 216 -19.90 -5.93 -12.08
CA LYS A 216 -20.46 -4.96 -11.14
C LYS A 216 -20.80 -3.63 -11.83
N ALA A 217 -19.85 -3.10 -12.63
CA ALA A 217 -20.06 -1.85 -13.36
C ALA A 217 -21.26 -1.92 -14.32
N LYS A 218 -21.44 -3.05 -15.02
CA LYS A 218 -22.60 -3.28 -15.89
C LYS A 218 -23.91 -3.33 -15.10
N ALA A 219 -23.96 -4.05 -13.98
CA ALA A 219 -25.16 -4.10 -13.13
C ALA A 219 -25.53 -2.73 -12.56
N HIS A 220 -24.52 -1.90 -12.20
CA HIS A 220 -24.73 -0.52 -11.78
C HIS A 220 -25.30 0.34 -12.91
N GLN A 221 -24.78 0.18 -14.13
CA GLN A 221 -25.28 0.90 -15.30
C GLN A 221 -26.78 0.64 -15.59
N GLU A 222 -27.23 -0.59 -15.38
CA GLU A 222 -28.62 -1.00 -15.57
C GLU A 222 -29.58 -0.38 -14.51
N THR A 223 -29.06 -0.03 -13.34
CA THR A 223 -29.84 0.48 -12.19
C THR A 223 -29.47 1.89 -11.76
N LEU A 224 -28.71 2.60 -12.59
CA LEU A 224 -28.18 3.94 -12.27
C LEU A 224 -29.28 4.96 -12.09
N ASP A 225 -29.31 5.64 -10.93
CA ASP A 225 -30.00 6.92 -10.74
C ASP A 225 -28.96 8.05 -10.73
N PRO A 226 -28.87 8.88 -11.80
CA PRO A 226 -27.88 9.96 -11.87
C PRO A 226 -28.01 11.01 -10.76
N ASN A 227 -29.20 11.13 -10.14
CA ASN A 227 -29.46 12.11 -9.08
C ASN A 227 -29.07 11.60 -7.68
N SER A 228 -28.88 10.28 -7.53
CA SER A 228 -28.56 9.63 -6.25
C SER A 228 -27.51 8.54 -6.41
N PRO A 229 -26.25 8.89 -6.76
CA PRO A 229 -25.18 7.91 -6.93
C PRO A 229 -24.85 7.24 -5.59
N ARG A 230 -24.86 5.91 -5.57
CA ARG A 230 -24.73 5.06 -4.38
C ARG A 230 -23.26 4.90 -3.94
N ASP A 231 -22.33 4.91 -4.91
CA ASP A 231 -20.94 4.51 -4.73
C ASP A 231 -20.01 5.13 -5.80
N PHE A 232 -18.74 4.70 -5.79
CA PHE A 232 -17.73 5.18 -6.73
C PHE A 232 -18.09 4.83 -8.19
N ILE A 233 -18.63 3.62 -8.44
CA ILE A 233 -19.01 3.18 -9.79
C ILE A 233 -20.12 4.07 -10.34
N ASP A 234 -21.17 4.32 -9.55
CA ASP A 234 -22.27 5.20 -9.96
C ASP A 234 -21.78 6.62 -10.29
N CYS A 235 -20.92 7.20 -9.41
CA CYS A 235 -20.34 8.51 -9.68
C CYS A 235 -19.54 8.55 -10.98
N PHE A 236 -18.80 7.48 -11.28
CA PHE A 236 -18.01 7.40 -12.51
C PHE A 236 -18.91 7.27 -13.74
N LEU A 237 -19.97 6.46 -13.66
CA LEU A 237 -20.99 6.32 -14.72
C LEU A 237 -21.70 7.65 -14.99
N VAL A 238 -22.11 8.38 -13.94
CA VAL A 238 -22.68 9.74 -14.08
C VAL A 238 -21.68 10.67 -14.78
N LYS A 239 -20.39 10.59 -14.44
CA LYS A 239 -19.35 11.40 -15.08
C LYS A 239 -19.16 11.04 -16.56
N MET A 240 -19.23 9.76 -16.91
CA MET A 240 -19.21 9.28 -18.29
C MET A 240 -20.37 9.89 -19.10
N GLN A 241 -21.61 9.85 -18.56
CA GLN A 241 -22.77 10.45 -19.21
C GLN A 241 -22.62 11.96 -19.40
N GLN A 242 -22.09 12.69 -18.39
CA GLN A 242 -21.84 14.13 -18.49
C GLN A 242 -20.85 14.50 -19.59
N GLU A 243 -19.90 13.60 -19.88
CA GLU A 243 -18.86 13.83 -20.88
C GLU A 243 -19.07 13.05 -22.18
N GLU A 244 -20.25 12.45 -22.39
CA GLU A 244 -20.54 11.59 -23.54
C GLU A 244 -20.24 12.29 -24.90
N ASN A 245 -20.52 13.58 -24.98
CA ASN A 245 -20.30 14.37 -26.20
C ASN A 245 -18.92 15.05 -26.26
N ASN A 246 -18.04 14.78 -25.30
CA ASN A 246 -16.67 15.33 -25.28
C ASN A 246 -15.68 14.32 -25.91
N PRO A 247 -15.16 14.58 -27.13
CA PRO A 247 -14.25 13.66 -27.80
C PRO A 247 -12.91 13.50 -27.05
N ASP A 248 -12.57 14.45 -26.19
CA ASP A 248 -11.32 14.43 -25.39
C ASP A 248 -11.55 13.88 -23.97
N SER A 249 -12.70 13.25 -23.71
CA SER A 249 -13.00 12.66 -22.40
C SER A 249 -12.06 11.50 -22.08
N PHE A 250 -11.59 11.49 -20.83
CA PHE A 250 -10.82 10.38 -20.26
C PHE A 250 -11.71 9.39 -19.49
N PHE A 251 -13.05 9.52 -19.55
CA PHE A 251 -13.98 8.66 -18.81
C PHE A 251 -14.63 7.65 -19.76
N SER A 252 -14.20 6.40 -19.67
CA SER A 252 -14.75 5.26 -20.42
C SER A 252 -15.00 4.07 -19.51
N MET A 253 -15.66 3.04 -20.00
CA MET A 253 -15.90 1.81 -19.26
C MET A 253 -14.57 1.11 -18.88
N GLU A 254 -13.59 1.14 -19.75
CA GLU A 254 -12.25 0.58 -19.49
C GLU A 254 -11.56 1.33 -18.35
N GLU A 255 -11.66 2.66 -18.34
CA GLU A 255 -11.11 3.50 -17.27
C GLU A 255 -11.86 3.30 -15.95
N LEU A 256 -13.19 3.13 -15.99
CA LEU A 256 -13.99 2.80 -14.82
C LEU A 256 -13.53 1.50 -14.19
N VAL A 257 -13.48 0.42 -14.97
CA VAL A 257 -13.09 -0.92 -14.48
C VAL A 257 -11.66 -0.90 -13.94
N ALA A 258 -10.73 -0.31 -14.68
CA ALA A 258 -9.33 -0.24 -14.27
C ALA A 258 -9.14 0.63 -13.01
N THR A 259 -9.82 1.78 -12.93
CA THR A 259 -9.71 2.67 -11.75
C THR A 259 -10.33 2.03 -10.50
N THR A 260 -11.51 1.42 -10.63
CA THR A 260 -12.16 0.70 -9.53
C THR A 260 -11.30 -0.46 -9.04
N LEU A 261 -10.70 -1.23 -9.95
CA LEU A 261 -9.76 -2.30 -9.60
C LEU A 261 -8.51 -1.76 -8.91
N ASN A 262 -7.96 -0.62 -9.36
CA ASN A 262 -6.83 0.02 -8.68
C ASN A 262 -7.17 0.41 -7.23
N ILE A 263 -8.37 0.95 -7.00
CA ILE A 263 -8.86 1.36 -5.68
C ILE A 263 -9.04 0.12 -4.78
N PHE A 264 -9.71 -0.91 -5.30
CA PHE A 264 -9.97 -2.15 -4.56
C PHE A 264 -8.68 -2.89 -4.18
N PHE A 265 -7.78 -3.11 -5.14
CA PHE A 265 -6.49 -3.76 -4.90
C PHE A 265 -5.60 -2.95 -3.94
N GLY A 266 -5.46 -1.64 -4.19
CA GLY A 266 -4.64 -0.77 -3.36
C GLY A 266 -5.18 -0.58 -1.94
N GLY A 267 -6.52 -0.54 -1.77
CA GLY A 267 -7.16 -0.38 -0.47
C GLY A 267 -7.19 -1.67 0.36
N THR A 268 -7.14 -2.84 -0.26
CA THR A 268 -7.23 -4.14 0.45
C THR A 268 -5.87 -4.57 1.00
N GLU A 269 -4.89 -4.81 0.13
CA GLU A 269 -3.68 -5.55 0.51
C GLU A 269 -2.69 -4.70 1.33
N THR A 270 -2.64 -3.39 1.08
CA THR A 270 -1.65 -2.54 1.76
C THR A 270 -1.94 -2.38 3.25
N VAL A 271 -3.19 -2.11 3.62
CA VAL A 271 -3.59 -1.92 5.02
C VAL A 271 -3.62 -3.25 5.77
N SER A 272 -4.20 -4.31 5.17
CA SER A 272 -4.25 -5.63 5.81
C SER A 272 -2.84 -6.20 6.08
N THR A 273 -1.91 -6.05 5.13
CA THR A 273 -0.52 -6.48 5.32
C THR A 273 0.21 -5.63 6.36
N THR A 274 -0.06 -4.30 6.40
CA THR A 274 0.49 -3.43 7.45
C THR A 274 0.03 -3.86 8.85
N LEU A 275 -1.27 -4.12 9.03
CA LEU A 275 -1.82 -4.62 10.31
C LEU A 275 -1.25 -5.99 10.67
N ARG A 276 -1.20 -6.90 9.69
CA ARG A 276 -0.62 -8.23 9.89
C ARG A 276 0.83 -8.16 10.35
N TYR A 277 1.64 -7.30 9.75
CA TYR A 277 3.03 -7.10 10.17
C TYR A 277 3.09 -6.41 11.54
N GLY A 278 2.22 -5.42 11.78
CA GLY A 278 2.10 -4.75 13.07
C GLY A 278 1.76 -5.72 14.21
N PHE A 279 0.85 -6.68 14.00
CA PHE A 279 0.53 -7.69 15.00
C PHE A 279 1.72 -8.59 15.31
N LEU A 280 2.49 -8.99 14.30
CA LEU A 280 3.72 -9.76 14.51
C LEU A 280 4.74 -8.95 15.34
N MET A 281 4.83 -7.63 15.11
CA MET A 281 5.67 -6.74 15.93
C MET A 281 5.20 -6.68 17.38
N LEU A 282 3.89 -6.57 17.62
CA LEU A 282 3.34 -6.53 18.98
C LEU A 282 3.54 -7.86 19.73
N LEU A 283 3.44 -8.99 19.05
CA LEU A 283 3.76 -10.29 19.63
C LEU A 283 5.24 -10.38 20.05
N LYS A 284 6.15 -9.77 19.30
CA LYS A 284 7.58 -9.71 19.63
C LYS A 284 7.88 -8.71 20.75
N TYR A 285 7.12 -7.64 20.86
CA TYR A 285 7.32 -6.55 21.82
C TYR A 285 6.07 -6.35 22.70
N PRO A 286 5.75 -7.30 23.62
CA PRO A 286 4.54 -7.23 24.43
C PRO A 286 4.48 -6.00 25.33
N GLU A 287 5.62 -5.40 25.68
CA GLU A 287 5.68 -4.13 26.41
C GLU A 287 5.14 -2.95 25.60
N VAL A 288 5.18 -3.03 24.27
CA VAL A 288 4.57 -2.02 23.38
C VAL A 288 3.07 -2.15 23.41
N GLU A 289 2.55 -3.38 23.30
CA GLU A 289 1.12 -3.66 23.44
C GLU A 289 0.57 -3.19 24.79
N GLU A 290 1.26 -3.47 25.91
CA GLU A 290 0.87 -3.02 27.25
C GLU A 290 0.75 -1.49 27.34
N LYS A 291 1.66 -0.74 26.72
CA LYS A 291 1.58 0.74 26.71
C LYS A 291 0.40 1.23 25.88
N ILE A 292 0.10 0.60 24.74
CA ILE A 292 -1.10 0.91 23.95
C ILE A 292 -2.35 0.66 24.78
N HIS A 293 -2.43 -0.47 25.48
CA HIS A 293 -3.54 -0.79 26.38
C HIS A 293 -3.77 0.30 27.44
N LYS A 294 -2.70 0.76 28.08
CA LYS A 294 -2.79 1.86 29.10
C LYS A 294 -3.32 3.15 28.48
N GLU A 295 -2.91 3.47 27.26
CA GLU A 295 -3.38 4.66 26.57
C GLU A 295 -4.85 4.53 26.16
N ILE A 296 -5.26 3.35 25.65
CA ILE A 296 -6.67 3.01 25.35
C ILE A 296 -7.54 3.15 26.61
N ASP A 297 -7.12 2.55 27.73
CA ASP A 297 -7.87 2.56 28.99
C ASP A 297 -8.06 3.98 29.52
N HIS A 298 -7.03 4.83 29.35
CA HIS A 298 -7.06 6.23 29.81
C HIS A 298 -7.92 7.12 28.91
N VAL A 299 -7.83 6.99 27.61
CA VAL A 299 -8.45 7.92 26.65
C VAL A 299 -9.82 7.45 26.20
N ILE A 300 -9.96 6.16 25.89
CA ILE A 300 -11.19 5.58 25.31
C ILE A 300 -12.03 4.90 26.40
N GLY A 301 -11.38 4.12 27.26
CA GLY A 301 -12.03 3.26 28.25
C GLY A 301 -12.70 2.05 27.61
N VAL A 302 -13.49 1.32 28.42
CA VAL A 302 -14.12 0.04 28.02
C VAL A 302 -15.52 0.18 27.42
N ASN A 303 -16.17 1.33 27.60
CA ASN A 303 -17.60 1.52 27.31
C ASN A 303 -17.88 2.32 26.02
N ARG A 304 -16.87 2.82 25.37
CA ARG A 304 -17.00 3.67 24.19
C ARG A 304 -16.17 3.11 23.04
N THR A 305 -16.68 3.16 21.83
CA THR A 305 -15.90 2.83 20.63
C THR A 305 -14.82 3.89 20.36
N PRO A 306 -13.67 3.51 19.82
CA PRO A 306 -12.64 4.44 19.35
C PRO A 306 -13.18 5.43 18.31
N SER A 307 -12.59 6.62 18.24
CA SER A 307 -12.86 7.61 17.20
C SER A 307 -11.54 8.22 16.69
N MET A 308 -11.55 8.84 15.52
CA MET A 308 -10.35 9.53 15.00
C MET A 308 -9.95 10.73 15.83
N GLU A 309 -10.83 11.29 16.64
CA GLU A 309 -10.52 12.36 17.59
C GLU A 309 -9.62 11.88 18.73
N ASP A 310 -9.76 10.63 19.15
CA ASP A 310 -8.94 10.02 20.21
C ASP A 310 -7.46 9.98 19.85
N ARG A 311 -7.16 9.84 18.56
CA ARG A 311 -5.80 9.81 18.03
C ARG A 311 -4.93 10.97 18.49
N LEU A 312 -5.53 12.16 18.68
CA LEU A 312 -4.82 13.35 19.15
C LEU A 312 -4.40 13.25 20.62
N GLN A 313 -5.05 12.38 21.39
CA GLN A 313 -4.80 12.14 22.81
C GLN A 313 -4.05 10.82 23.06
N MET A 314 -3.67 10.11 21.98
CA MET A 314 -2.98 8.83 22.00
C MET A 314 -1.63 8.88 21.27
N PRO A 315 -0.69 9.72 21.74
CA PRO A 315 0.58 9.96 21.07
C PRO A 315 1.46 8.72 20.96
N TYR A 316 1.41 7.80 21.94
CA TYR A 316 2.18 6.57 21.90
C TYR A 316 1.61 5.59 20.84
N THR A 317 0.31 5.39 20.81
CA THR A 317 -0.36 4.55 19.80
C THR A 317 -0.11 5.11 18.39
N GLU A 318 -0.17 6.42 18.23
CA GLU A 318 0.17 7.07 16.96
C GLU A 318 1.63 6.83 16.55
N ALA A 319 2.56 6.90 17.51
CA ALA A 319 3.97 6.60 17.28
C ALA A 319 4.17 5.13 16.86
N VAL A 320 3.48 4.20 17.53
CA VAL A 320 3.53 2.76 17.18
C VAL A 320 3.02 2.52 15.76
N ILE A 321 1.89 3.11 15.36
CA ILE A 321 1.36 2.97 14.00
C ILE A 321 2.33 3.50 12.95
N HIS A 322 2.99 4.63 13.23
CA HIS A 322 4.02 5.17 12.35
C HIS A 322 5.24 4.26 12.27
N GLU A 323 5.65 3.69 13.39
CA GLU A 323 6.78 2.76 13.43
C GLU A 323 6.46 1.43 12.73
N MET A 324 5.24 0.90 12.86
CA MET A 324 4.78 -0.25 12.08
C MET A 324 4.92 -0.02 10.58
N GLN A 325 4.52 1.16 10.10
CA GLN A 325 4.64 1.51 8.69
C GLN A 325 6.10 1.75 8.26
N ARG A 326 6.92 2.37 9.11
CA ARG A 326 8.33 2.62 8.84
C ARG A 326 9.11 1.31 8.74
N PHE A 327 9.00 0.48 9.77
CA PHE A 327 9.72 -0.78 9.89
C PHE A 327 9.24 -1.81 8.87
N GLY A 328 7.92 -1.95 8.72
CA GLY A 328 7.28 -2.88 7.79
C GLY A 328 7.55 -2.55 6.33
N ASP A 329 7.65 -1.27 5.98
CA ASP A 329 8.04 -0.78 4.64
C ASP A 329 7.36 -1.55 3.50
N ILE A 330 6.00 -1.52 3.49
CA ILE A 330 5.17 -2.43 2.68
C ILE A 330 5.41 -2.27 1.17
N LEU A 331 5.80 -1.09 0.69
CA LEU A 331 6.11 -0.82 -0.72
C LEU A 331 7.49 -0.16 -0.87
N PRO A 332 8.57 -0.91 -0.59
CA PRO A 332 9.93 -0.35 -0.46
C PRO A 332 10.48 0.28 -1.74
N LEU A 333 10.06 -0.24 -2.91
CA LEU A 333 10.44 0.29 -4.24
C LEU A 333 9.54 1.44 -4.68
N ALA A 334 8.43 1.70 -3.99
CA ALA A 334 7.31 2.49 -4.50
C ALA A 334 6.85 2.02 -5.89
N LEU A 335 6.05 2.82 -6.59
CA LEU A 335 5.78 2.60 -8.01
C LEU A 335 6.81 3.37 -8.84
N PRO A 336 7.47 2.73 -9.82
CA PRO A 336 8.48 3.37 -10.67
C PRO A 336 7.96 4.65 -11.31
N ARG A 337 8.88 5.57 -11.57
CA ARG A 337 8.62 6.83 -12.29
C ARG A 337 9.28 6.80 -13.66
N ARG A 338 8.79 7.65 -14.56
CA ARG A 338 9.42 7.93 -15.84
C ARG A 338 9.57 9.43 -16.03
N VAL A 339 10.73 9.83 -16.50
CA VAL A 339 11.06 11.25 -16.73
C VAL A 339 10.35 11.72 -18.01
N THR A 340 9.59 12.81 -17.90
CA THR A 340 8.76 13.35 -19.00
C THR A 340 9.54 14.25 -19.97
N GLN A 341 10.68 14.79 -19.53
CA GLN A 341 11.59 15.63 -20.31
C GLN A 341 12.99 15.55 -19.71
N ASP A 342 14.03 15.97 -20.43
CA ASP A 342 15.38 16.02 -19.88
C ASP A 342 15.42 16.84 -18.59
N VAL A 343 16.11 16.33 -17.58
CA VAL A 343 16.18 16.96 -16.26
C VAL A 343 17.60 16.98 -15.74
N GLN A 344 17.99 18.10 -15.14
CA GLN A 344 19.21 18.22 -14.34
C GLN A 344 18.87 17.88 -12.88
N LEU A 345 19.58 16.91 -12.33
CA LEU A 345 19.44 16.49 -10.93
C LEU A 345 20.82 16.22 -10.36
N ARG A 346 21.21 16.98 -9.33
CA ARG A 346 22.49 16.81 -8.62
C ARG A 346 23.73 16.75 -9.52
N GLY A 347 23.76 17.59 -10.56
CA GLY A 347 24.87 17.67 -11.50
C GLY A 347 24.82 16.65 -12.66
N TYR A 348 23.83 15.77 -12.68
CA TYR A 348 23.63 14.77 -13.74
C TYR A 348 22.49 15.17 -14.66
N THR A 349 22.60 14.83 -15.94
CA THR A 349 21.52 14.92 -16.90
C THR A 349 20.81 13.57 -16.98
N ILE A 350 19.51 13.56 -16.64
CA ILE A 350 18.65 12.38 -16.78
C ILE A 350 17.76 12.62 -18.02
N PRO A 351 17.95 11.84 -19.10
CA PRO A 351 17.18 12.00 -20.32
C PRO A 351 15.69 11.71 -20.15
N LYS A 352 14.88 12.33 -21.01
CA LYS A 352 13.45 11.99 -21.17
C LYS A 352 13.27 10.48 -21.38
N GLY A 353 12.26 9.90 -20.76
CA GLY A 353 11.93 8.47 -20.88
C GLY A 353 12.70 7.57 -19.92
N THR A 354 13.72 8.09 -19.21
CA THR A 354 14.46 7.32 -18.21
C THR A 354 13.54 6.86 -17.07
N GLU A 355 13.65 5.59 -16.70
CA GLU A 355 12.97 5.04 -15.54
C GLU A 355 13.70 5.38 -14.26
N VAL A 356 12.93 5.68 -13.21
CA VAL A 356 13.44 6.12 -11.92
C VAL A 356 12.74 5.38 -10.79
N PHE A 357 13.52 4.76 -9.91
CA PHE A 357 13.03 4.04 -8.74
C PHE A 357 13.31 4.86 -7.48
N PRO A 358 12.29 5.50 -6.89
CA PRO A 358 12.43 6.21 -5.62
C PRO A 358 12.34 5.21 -4.46
N MET A 359 13.49 4.84 -3.91
CA MET A 359 13.60 3.84 -2.85
C MET A 359 13.15 4.41 -1.50
N LEU A 360 11.82 4.35 -1.21
CA LEU A 360 11.22 4.95 -0.01
C LEU A 360 11.84 4.42 1.28
N GLY A 361 12.10 3.11 1.34
CA GLY A 361 12.72 2.47 2.49
C GLY A 361 14.08 3.07 2.86
N THR A 362 14.83 3.59 1.88
CA THR A 362 16.13 4.23 2.16
C THR A 362 15.99 5.57 2.91
N ALA A 363 14.87 6.27 2.74
CA ALA A 363 14.56 7.46 3.52
C ALA A 363 14.12 7.09 4.94
N MET A 364 13.27 6.08 5.06
CA MET A 364 12.71 5.61 6.34
C MET A 364 13.71 4.79 7.19
N ARG A 365 14.87 4.44 6.63
CA ARG A 365 15.97 3.76 7.32
C ARG A 365 17.27 4.59 7.35
N ASP A 366 17.20 5.88 7.07
CA ASP A 366 18.37 6.77 7.14
C ASP A 366 18.71 7.06 8.61
N PRO A 367 19.95 6.71 9.09
CA PRO A 367 20.39 6.96 10.46
C PRO A 367 20.38 8.44 10.86
N LYS A 368 20.39 9.35 9.88
CA LYS A 368 20.27 10.81 10.14
C LYS A 368 18.89 11.24 10.60
N HIS A 369 17.87 10.43 10.32
CA HIS A 369 16.47 10.68 10.64
C HIS A 369 15.92 9.72 11.69
N PHE A 370 16.48 8.52 11.79
CA PHE A 370 16.05 7.45 12.71
C PHE A 370 17.26 6.86 13.40
N ALA A 371 17.37 7.03 14.71
CA ALA A 371 18.60 6.69 15.47
C ALA A 371 18.99 5.21 15.40
N ARG A 372 18.00 4.31 15.39
CA ARG A 372 18.16 2.85 15.29
C ARG A 372 17.30 2.30 14.15
N PRO A 373 17.65 2.60 12.88
CA PRO A 373 16.75 2.38 11.75
C PRO A 373 16.43 0.91 11.48
N ALA A 374 17.26 -0.02 11.96
CA ALA A 374 17.05 -1.47 11.83
C ALA A 374 16.18 -2.07 12.94
N GLU A 375 15.86 -1.31 14.00
CA GLU A 375 15.05 -1.75 15.13
C GLU A 375 13.61 -1.22 15.00
N PHE A 376 12.67 -1.98 15.55
CA PHE A 376 11.30 -1.51 15.78
C PHE A 376 11.29 -0.73 17.09
N ASP A 377 11.21 0.59 16.99
CA ASP A 377 11.29 1.48 18.13
C ASP A 377 10.35 2.68 17.98
N PRO A 378 9.19 2.66 18.67
CA PRO A 378 8.24 3.79 18.63
C PRO A 378 8.82 5.14 19.08
N GLN A 379 9.95 5.15 19.81
CA GLN A 379 10.63 6.38 20.21
C GLN A 379 11.11 7.23 19.01
N HIS A 380 11.24 6.64 17.83
CA HIS A 380 11.51 7.39 16.60
C HIS A 380 10.49 8.50 16.32
N PHE A 381 9.27 8.36 16.86
CA PHE A 381 8.14 9.27 16.65
C PHE A 381 7.63 9.94 17.93
N LEU A 382 8.44 9.92 18.99
CA LEU A 382 8.15 10.61 20.26
C LEU A 382 9.22 11.66 20.55
N ASP A 383 8.80 12.74 21.17
CA ASP A 383 9.72 13.75 21.72
C ASP A 383 10.12 13.44 23.18
N GLU A 384 10.93 14.29 23.80
CA GLU A 384 11.38 14.14 25.18
C GLU A 384 10.23 14.20 26.22
N LYS A 385 9.03 14.66 25.81
CA LYS A 385 7.82 14.72 26.63
C LYS A 385 6.83 13.60 26.28
N GLU A 386 7.28 12.59 25.56
CA GLU A 386 6.44 11.50 25.05
C GLU A 386 5.26 11.96 24.16
N GLN A 387 5.38 13.16 23.55
CA GLN A 387 4.40 13.64 22.58
C GLN A 387 4.79 13.19 21.17
N PHE A 388 3.77 12.97 20.34
CA PHE A 388 3.99 12.55 18.95
C PHE A 388 4.76 13.62 18.16
N LYS A 389 5.88 13.20 17.57
CA LYS A 389 6.77 14.01 16.75
C LYS A 389 6.78 13.53 15.30
N ARG A 390 6.39 14.38 14.38
CA ARG A 390 6.50 14.09 12.94
C ARG A 390 7.96 14.04 12.50
N ASN A 391 8.27 13.09 11.61
CA ASN A 391 9.56 12.99 10.95
C ASN A 391 9.37 13.21 9.44
N GLU A 392 10.10 14.14 8.85
CA GLU A 392 9.96 14.49 7.43
C GLU A 392 10.39 13.36 6.48
N ALA A 393 11.29 12.49 6.92
CA ALA A 393 11.74 11.33 6.15
C ALA A 393 10.77 10.14 6.21
N PHE A 394 9.69 10.24 7.00
CA PHE A 394 8.62 9.26 7.04
C PHE A 394 7.66 9.45 5.86
N ILE A 395 7.90 8.70 4.79
CA ILE A 395 7.18 8.83 3.52
C ILE A 395 6.59 7.50 2.99
N PRO A 396 5.91 6.67 3.82
CA PRO A 396 5.40 5.36 3.38
C PRO A 396 4.35 5.48 2.27
N PHE A 397 3.68 6.62 2.17
CA PHE A 397 2.69 6.93 1.12
C PHE A 397 3.30 7.62 -0.11
N SER A 398 4.64 7.63 -0.23
CA SER A 398 5.37 8.40 -1.23
C SER A 398 5.11 9.91 -1.11
N THR A 399 5.55 10.69 -2.10
CA THR A 399 5.41 12.14 -2.10
C THR A 399 5.26 12.69 -3.52
N GLY A 400 4.96 14.00 -3.63
CA GLY A 400 4.84 14.71 -4.90
C GLY A 400 3.54 14.44 -5.64
N LYS A 401 3.53 14.60 -6.97
CA LYS A 401 2.31 14.60 -7.81
C LYS A 401 1.56 13.26 -7.86
N ARG A 402 2.21 12.17 -7.52
CA ARG A 402 1.65 10.80 -7.56
C ARG A 402 1.73 10.11 -6.18
N TYR A 403 1.71 10.88 -5.07
CA TYR A 403 1.60 10.32 -3.72
C TYR A 403 0.32 9.49 -3.56
N CYS A 404 0.23 8.63 -2.55
CA CYS A 404 -0.96 7.80 -2.30
C CYS A 404 -2.19 8.67 -1.99
N PHE A 405 -3.26 8.53 -2.78
CA PHE A 405 -4.49 9.27 -2.50
C PHE A 405 -5.39 8.57 -1.45
N GLY A 406 -5.10 7.30 -1.12
CA GLY A 406 -5.73 6.55 -0.04
C GLY A 406 -5.13 6.80 1.35
N GLU A 407 -4.13 7.68 1.50
CA GLU A 407 -3.42 7.91 2.76
C GLU A 407 -4.36 8.20 3.94
N HIS A 408 -5.36 9.06 3.76
CA HIS A 408 -6.30 9.40 4.82
C HIS A 408 -7.16 8.21 5.26
N LEU A 409 -7.60 7.39 4.31
CA LEU A 409 -8.36 6.18 4.58
C LEU A 409 -7.48 5.16 5.33
N ALA A 410 -6.29 4.87 4.80
CA ALA A 410 -5.37 3.92 5.41
C ALA A 410 -4.99 4.30 6.86
N ARG A 411 -4.74 5.60 7.12
CA ARG A 411 -4.45 6.07 8.49
C ARG A 411 -5.64 5.88 9.44
N ALA A 412 -6.85 6.10 8.95
CA ALA A 412 -8.05 5.87 9.74
C ALA A 412 -8.27 4.38 10.02
N GLU A 413 -8.12 3.53 9.01
CA GLU A 413 -8.24 2.08 9.16
C GLU A 413 -7.20 1.51 10.13
N LEU A 414 -5.94 1.89 9.98
CA LEU A 414 -4.86 1.44 10.86
C LEU A 414 -5.14 1.81 12.33
N PHE A 415 -5.56 3.05 12.57
CA PHE A 415 -5.84 3.51 13.93
C PHE A 415 -7.09 2.82 14.51
N LEU A 416 -8.21 2.85 13.79
CA LEU A 416 -9.49 2.35 14.30
C LEU A 416 -9.50 0.82 14.45
N PHE A 417 -8.94 0.06 13.50
CA PHE A 417 -8.85 -1.39 13.64
C PHE A 417 -7.91 -1.79 14.78
N LEU A 418 -6.72 -1.19 14.85
CA LEU A 418 -5.76 -1.51 15.92
C LEU A 418 -6.33 -1.21 17.30
N THR A 419 -6.88 -0.02 17.49
CA THR A 419 -7.44 0.37 18.80
C THR A 419 -8.69 -0.42 19.15
N SER A 420 -9.57 -0.72 18.19
CA SER A 420 -10.75 -1.55 18.45
C SER A 420 -10.38 -2.97 18.87
N ILE A 421 -9.40 -3.59 18.22
CA ILE A 421 -8.95 -4.94 18.56
C ILE A 421 -8.27 -4.93 19.94
N LEU A 422 -7.34 -4.03 20.20
CA LEU A 422 -6.61 -3.95 21.46
C LEU A 422 -7.46 -3.43 22.62
N GLN A 423 -8.59 -2.77 22.36
CA GLN A 423 -9.55 -2.43 23.41
C GLN A 423 -10.21 -3.69 23.99
N HIS A 424 -10.38 -4.75 23.20
CA HIS A 424 -11.13 -5.95 23.57
C HIS A 424 -10.27 -7.18 23.82
N PHE A 425 -9.04 -7.20 23.29
CA PHE A 425 -8.18 -8.38 23.32
C PHE A 425 -6.73 -8.05 23.67
N CYS A 426 -6.07 -9.03 24.30
CA CYS A 426 -4.62 -9.15 24.36
C CYS A 426 -4.16 -10.20 23.34
N PHE A 427 -2.97 -10.02 22.79
CA PHE A 427 -2.36 -10.98 21.89
C PHE A 427 -1.57 -12.03 22.67
N ASN A 428 -1.64 -13.28 22.23
CA ASN A 428 -0.92 -14.39 22.84
C ASN A 428 -0.37 -15.31 21.75
N SER A 429 0.91 -15.66 21.85
CA SER A 429 1.60 -16.57 20.95
C SER A 429 2.15 -17.77 21.70
N ALA A 430 2.17 -18.94 21.04
CA ALA A 430 2.89 -20.10 21.53
C ALA A 430 4.42 -19.95 21.40
N MET A 431 4.91 -19.02 20.56
CA MET A 431 6.32 -18.71 20.42
C MET A 431 6.74 -17.71 21.48
N LEU A 432 7.98 -17.86 21.98
CA LEU A 432 8.58 -16.84 22.84
C LEU A 432 8.85 -15.56 22.04
N PRO A 433 8.75 -14.36 22.63
CA PRO A 433 9.01 -13.09 21.93
C PRO A 433 10.37 -13.03 21.24
N GLU A 434 11.44 -13.57 21.85
CA GLU A 434 12.79 -13.64 21.28
C GLU A 434 12.86 -14.50 20.02
N ASP A 435 12.04 -15.53 19.89
CA ASP A 435 12.03 -16.45 18.75
C ASP A 435 11.21 -15.94 17.57
N ILE A 436 10.43 -14.86 17.76
CA ILE A 436 9.66 -14.27 16.68
C ILE A 436 10.58 -13.55 15.68
N ASP A 437 10.58 -14.02 14.43
CA ASP A 437 11.35 -13.45 13.34
C ASP A 437 10.53 -12.36 12.62
N LEU A 438 11.02 -11.13 12.67
CA LEU A 438 10.45 -9.99 11.93
C LEU A 438 11.03 -9.81 10.52
N SER A 439 11.96 -10.66 10.09
CA SER A 439 12.45 -10.58 8.72
C SER A 439 11.33 -10.90 7.73
N PRO A 440 11.22 -10.17 6.61
CA PRO A 440 10.17 -10.42 5.65
C PRO A 440 10.37 -11.76 4.94
N MET A 441 9.27 -12.48 4.71
CA MET A 441 9.25 -13.70 3.89
C MET A 441 9.51 -13.37 2.41
N LEU A 442 8.96 -12.28 1.92
CA LEU A 442 9.13 -11.79 0.55
C LEU A 442 9.40 -10.29 0.55
N VAL A 443 10.33 -9.88 -0.32
CA VAL A 443 10.62 -8.47 -0.59
C VAL A 443 10.74 -8.26 -2.09
N GLY A 444 9.84 -7.45 -2.65
CA GLY A 444 9.81 -7.19 -4.08
C GLY A 444 8.92 -5.99 -4.38
N PHE A 445 7.84 -6.20 -5.13
CA PHE A 445 6.81 -5.18 -5.29
C PHE A 445 6.27 -4.74 -3.93
N GLY A 446 6.01 -5.71 -3.05
CA GLY A 446 5.68 -5.48 -1.65
C GLY A 446 6.59 -6.24 -0.68
N THR A 447 6.54 -5.85 0.58
CA THR A 447 7.14 -6.54 1.72
C THR A 447 6.07 -7.36 2.41
N ILE A 448 6.26 -8.67 2.52
CA ILE A 448 5.31 -9.60 3.13
C ILE A 448 5.95 -10.23 4.36
N PRO A 449 5.32 -10.14 5.56
CA PRO A 449 5.83 -10.76 6.77
C PRO A 449 5.81 -12.29 6.70
N GLN A 450 6.52 -12.94 7.61
CA GLN A 450 6.42 -14.39 7.82
C GLN A 450 4.97 -14.81 8.08
N ALA A 451 4.63 -16.04 7.73
CA ALA A 451 3.37 -16.65 8.15
C ALA A 451 3.45 -16.98 9.65
N TYR A 452 2.39 -16.67 10.40
CA TYR A 452 2.33 -16.93 11.82
C TYR A 452 0.89 -17.16 12.26
N GLU A 453 0.75 -17.82 13.40
CA GLU A 453 -0.52 -17.97 14.09
C GLU A 453 -0.39 -17.37 15.50
N PHE A 454 -1.47 -16.83 16.00
CA PHE A 454 -1.57 -16.32 17.37
C PHE A 454 -3.00 -16.43 17.86
N SER A 455 -3.20 -16.27 19.15
CA SER A 455 -4.51 -16.26 19.79
C SER A 455 -4.84 -14.86 20.30
N VAL A 456 -6.13 -14.55 20.36
CA VAL A 456 -6.65 -13.36 21.04
C VAL A 456 -7.34 -13.79 22.34
N ILE A 457 -7.03 -13.11 23.45
CA ILE A 457 -7.60 -13.36 24.76
C ILE A 457 -8.41 -12.14 25.17
N PRO A 458 -9.70 -12.28 25.52
CA PRO A 458 -10.51 -11.15 25.98
C PRO A 458 -9.89 -10.42 27.18
N ARG A 459 -9.98 -9.09 27.15
CA ARG A 459 -9.59 -8.22 28.27
C ARG A 459 -10.71 -8.02 29.25
#